data_4f5eee1b29d2e039b3403c9a3e06eb17
#
_entry.id   4f5eee1b29d2e039b3403c9a3e06eb17
#
_cell.length_a   1.000
_cell.length_b   1.000
_cell.length_c   1.000
_cell.angle_alpha   90.00
_cell.angle_beta   90.00
_cell.angle_gamma   90.00
#
_symmetry.space_group_name_H-M   'P 1'
#
loop_
_entity.id
_entity.type
_entity.pdbx_description
1 polymer ?
#
loop_
_entity_poly.entity_id
_entity_poly.type
_entity_poly.pdbx_seq_one_letter_code
_entity_poly.pdbx_strand_id
1 'polypeptide(L)'
;MANFESQLIALIDSANEICGAEEKSGRSNEFDGSEWTPAIILGHIVDVDKEVWMARFELMRQAQASGDAIPQFQWWEPDPVTTAEKYSKQSFVDARAKLMASRESMVSYLKNLSTTERSATAEHRTFGLITIESMLQVILDHDKEHQVSLL
;
A
#
# COMPACT_ATOMS: atom_id res chain seq x y z
N MET A 1 -9.49 3.05 20.27
CA MET A 1 -9.10 3.83 19.09
C MET A 1 -7.62 3.59 18.79
N ALA A 2 -7.30 3.16 17.59
CA ALA A 2 -5.91 2.95 17.19
C ALA A 2 -5.18 4.29 17.13
N ASN A 3 -4.03 4.40 17.78
CA ASN A 3 -3.19 5.58 17.68
C ASN A 3 -2.21 5.44 16.53
N PHE A 4 -1.50 6.52 16.22
CA PHE A 4 -0.57 6.56 15.10
C PHE A 4 0.53 5.50 15.21
N GLU A 5 1.13 5.36 16.38
CA GLU A 5 2.20 4.37 16.59
C GLU A 5 1.72 2.94 16.41
N SER A 6 0.54 2.61 16.94
CA SER A 6 -0.02 1.28 16.78
C SER A 6 -0.41 0.99 15.33
N GLN A 7 -0.82 2.02 14.58
CA GLN A 7 -1.08 1.88 13.15
C GLN A 7 0.20 1.63 12.36
N LEU A 8 1.32 2.23 12.73
CA LEU A 8 2.61 1.95 12.09
C LEU A 8 3.01 0.49 12.27
N ILE A 9 2.83 -0.05 13.46
CA ILE A 9 3.08 -1.46 13.73
C ILE A 9 2.12 -2.33 12.91
N ALA A 10 0.86 -1.95 12.86
CA ALA A 10 -0.15 -2.68 12.11
C ALA A 10 0.15 -2.73 10.60
N LEU A 11 0.77 -1.69 10.03
CA LEU A 11 1.17 -1.67 8.62
C LEU A 11 2.21 -2.75 8.31
N ILE A 12 3.16 -2.98 9.22
CA ILE A 12 4.15 -4.05 9.07
C ILE A 12 3.49 -5.42 9.26
N ASP A 13 2.70 -5.57 10.33
CA ASP A 13 2.02 -6.83 10.64
C ASP A 13 1.06 -7.25 9.52
N SER A 14 0.33 -6.29 8.97
CA SER A 14 -0.61 -6.53 7.88
C SER A 14 0.10 -7.04 6.63
N ALA A 15 1.22 -6.45 6.25
CA ALA A 15 2.01 -6.92 5.11
C ALA A 15 2.52 -8.36 5.35
N ASN A 16 2.98 -8.65 6.56
CA ASN A 16 3.44 -9.98 6.91
C ASN A 16 2.29 -10.99 6.86
N GLU A 17 1.11 -10.61 7.30
CA GLU A 17 -0.10 -11.46 7.24
C GLU A 17 -0.51 -11.76 5.80
N ILE A 18 -0.40 -10.78 4.89
CA ILE A 18 -0.66 -10.99 3.47
C ILE A 18 0.32 -12.03 2.91
N CYS A 19 1.61 -11.89 3.22
CA CYS A 19 2.62 -12.86 2.79
C CYS A 19 2.31 -14.26 3.30
N GLY A 20 1.93 -14.36 4.57
CA GLY A 20 1.57 -15.66 5.18
C GLY A 20 0.33 -16.28 4.55
N ALA A 21 -0.69 -15.47 4.24
CA ALA A 21 -1.92 -15.94 3.59
C ALA A 21 -1.63 -16.45 2.17
N GLU A 22 -0.81 -15.73 1.41
CA GLU A 22 -0.41 -16.15 0.07
C GLU A 22 0.38 -17.46 0.09
N GLU A 23 1.29 -17.58 1.04
CA GLU A 23 2.09 -18.80 1.20
C GLU A 23 1.20 -19.99 1.56
N LYS A 24 0.27 -19.82 2.48
CA LYS A 24 -0.68 -20.86 2.91
C LYS A 24 -1.68 -21.25 1.83
N SER A 25 -1.93 -20.39 0.86
CA SER A 25 -2.87 -20.68 -0.21
C SER A 25 -2.48 -21.89 -1.04
N GLY A 26 -1.19 -22.24 -1.06
CA GLY A 26 -0.67 -23.35 -1.86
C GLY A 26 -0.78 -23.11 -3.36
N ARG A 27 -1.13 -21.91 -3.79
CA ARG A 27 -1.27 -21.58 -5.21
C ARG A 27 0.10 -21.53 -5.86
N SER A 28 0.13 -21.93 -7.15
CA SER A 28 1.35 -21.87 -7.93
C SER A 28 1.79 -20.44 -8.20
N ASN A 29 3.12 -20.22 -8.23
CA ASN A 29 3.71 -18.96 -8.66
C ASN A 29 4.09 -18.99 -10.16
N GLU A 30 3.64 -20.00 -10.89
CA GLU A 30 3.77 -20.04 -12.34
C GLU A 30 2.57 -19.36 -13.00
N PHE A 31 2.83 -18.24 -13.67
CA PHE A 31 1.78 -17.49 -14.32
C PHE A 31 1.39 -18.16 -15.64
N ASP A 32 0.12 -18.48 -15.80
CA ASP A 32 -0.44 -19.16 -16.98
C ASP A 32 -1.11 -18.21 -17.98
N GLY A 33 -1.06 -16.91 -17.72
CA GLY A 33 -1.69 -15.90 -18.56
C GLY A 33 -3.09 -15.49 -18.11
N SER A 34 -3.64 -16.09 -17.06
CA SER A 34 -5.00 -15.78 -16.57
C SER A 34 -4.97 -15.09 -15.21
N GLU A 35 -4.92 -15.86 -14.14
CA GLU A 35 -4.98 -15.32 -12.78
C GLU A 35 -3.62 -14.88 -12.25
N TRP A 36 -3.62 -13.83 -11.46
CA TRP A 36 -2.41 -13.39 -10.77
C TRP A 36 -1.94 -14.49 -9.79
N THR A 37 -0.65 -14.75 -9.83
CA THR A 37 -0.01 -15.65 -8.85
C THR A 37 0.19 -14.92 -7.52
N PRO A 38 0.47 -15.64 -6.43
CA PRO A 38 0.85 -14.98 -5.17
C PRO A 38 1.98 -13.97 -5.34
N ALA A 39 3.02 -14.28 -6.10
CA ALA A 39 4.13 -13.34 -6.32
C ALA A 39 3.67 -12.07 -7.05
N ILE A 40 2.76 -12.19 -8.02
CA ILE A 40 2.20 -11.02 -8.73
C ILE A 40 1.37 -10.16 -7.76
N ILE A 41 0.57 -10.77 -6.90
CA ILE A 41 -0.23 -10.06 -5.91
C ILE A 41 0.67 -9.25 -4.97
N LEU A 42 1.75 -9.84 -4.47
CA LEU A 42 2.68 -9.12 -3.61
C LEU A 42 3.36 -7.97 -4.36
N GLY A 43 3.72 -8.18 -5.62
CA GLY A 43 4.28 -7.13 -6.48
C GLY A 43 3.29 -5.99 -6.70
N HIS A 44 2.02 -6.30 -6.88
CA HIS A 44 0.95 -5.30 -7.00
C HIS A 44 0.89 -4.42 -5.74
N ILE A 45 0.96 -5.02 -4.56
CA ILE A 45 0.92 -4.27 -3.30
C ILE A 45 2.13 -3.34 -3.17
N VAL A 46 3.32 -3.79 -3.60
CA VAL A 46 4.51 -2.93 -3.65
C VAL A 46 4.27 -1.71 -4.55
N ASP A 47 3.67 -1.92 -5.73
CA ASP A 47 3.34 -0.81 -6.64
C ASP A 47 2.34 0.16 -6.00
N VAL A 48 1.32 -0.35 -5.32
CA VAL A 48 0.34 0.50 -4.62
C VAL A 48 1.01 1.31 -3.52
N ASP A 49 1.88 0.68 -2.73
CA ASP A 49 2.62 1.38 -1.68
C ASP A 49 3.40 2.56 -2.25
N LYS A 50 4.08 2.33 -3.36
CA LYS A 50 4.99 3.30 -3.96
C LYS A 50 4.27 4.36 -4.79
N GLU A 51 3.41 3.94 -5.69
CA GLU A 51 2.78 4.80 -6.69
C GLU A 51 1.52 5.49 -6.18
N VAL A 52 0.87 4.93 -5.17
CA VAL A 52 -0.35 5.48 -4.59
C VAL A 52 -0.07 6.09 -3.22
N TRP A 53 0.18 5.26 -2.22
CA TRP A 53 0.26 5.76 -0.84
C TRP A 53 1.42 6.72 -0.63
N MET A 54 2.63 6.30 -0.90
CA MET A 54 3.82 7.15 -0.69
C MET A 54 3.80 8.40 -1.56
N ALA A 55 3.41 8.26 -2.83
CA ALA A 55 3.32 9.38 -3.74
C ALA A 55 2.28 10.41 -3.26
N ARG A 56 1.13 9.93 -2.77
CA ARG A 56 0.08 10.80 -2.24
C ARG A 56 0.50 11.52 -0.96
N PHE A 57 1.16 10.82 -0.04
CA PHE A 57 1.70 11.44 1.17
C PHE A 57 2.61 12.61 0.81
N GLU A 58 3.50 12.41 -0.15
CA GLU A 58 4.45 13.43 -0.55
C GLU A 58 3.78 14.63 -1.20
N LEU A 59 2.77 14.40 -2.05
CA LEU A 59 2.00 15.49 -2.65
C LEU A 59 1.25 16.31 -1.59
N MET A 60 0.67 15.63 -0.60
CA MET A 60 -0.05 16.30 0.48
C MET A 60 0.89 17.13 1.33
N ARG A 61 2.05 16.57 1.67
CA ARG A 61 3.06 17.26 2.46
C ARG A 61 3.62 18.48 1.74
N GLN A 62 3.91 18.34 0.44
CA GLN A 62 4.43 19.43 -0.37
C GLN A 62 3.42 20.57 -0.51
N ALA A 63 2.16 20.25 -0.75
CA ALA A 63 1.10 21.27 -0.85
C ALA A 63 0.95 22.02 0.47
N GLN A 64 0.99 21.33 1.60
CA GLN A 64 0.92 21.95 2.91
C GLN A 64 2.10 22.89 3.14
N ALA A 65 3.32 22.44 2.85
CA ALA A 65 4.53 23.23 3.04
C ALA A 65 4.57 24.48 2.17
N SER A 66 4.06 24.39 0.93
CA SER A 66 4.06 25.49 -0.03
C SER A 66 2.84 26.41 0.09
N GLY A 67 1.83 26.03 0.89
CA GLY A 67 0.58 26.78 0.97
C GLY A 67 -0.26 26.68 -0.30
N ASP A 68 -0.04 25.63 -1.10
CA ASP A 68 -0.81 25.40 -2.33
C ASP A 68 -2.18 24.79 -2.02
N ALA A 69 -3.04 24.76 -3.04
CA ALA A 69 -4.33 24.07 -2.93
C ALA A 69 -4.11 22.60 -2.58
N ILE A 70 -5.01 22.04 -1.76
CA ILE A 70 -4.90 20.64 -1.36
C ILE A 70 -5.06 19.72 -2.58
N PRO A 71 -4.29 18.62 -2.65
CA PRO A 71 -4.42 17.66 -3.75
C PRO A 71 -5.80 17.03 -3.79
N GLN A 72 -6.22 16.63 -4.99
CA GLN A 72 -7.46 15.89 -5.18
C GLN A 72 -7.12 14.52 -5.76
N PHE A 73 -7.67 13.47 -5.16
CA PHE A 73 -7.41 12.09 -5.54
C PHE A 73 -8.69 11.35 -5.89
N GLN A 74 -8.53 10.33 -6.70
CA GLN A 74 -9.60 9.40 -7.06
C GLN A 74 -9.07 7.98 -6.98
N TRP A 75 -9.95 6.99 -7.15
CA TRP A 75 -9.53 5.59 -7.20
C TRP A 75 -8.42 5.40 -8.23
N TRP A 76 -7.39 4.67 -7.80
CA TRP A 76 -6.32 4.23 -8.68
C TRP A 76 -6.52 2.74 -8.93
N GLU A 77 -6.43 2.33 -10.18
CA GLU A 77 -6.47 0.93 -10.55
C GLU A 77 -5.31 0.61 -11.48
N PRO A 78 -4.65 -0.54 -11.28
CA PRO A 78 -3.58 -0.96 -12.17
C PRO A 78 -4.17 -1.48 -13.48
N ASP A 79 -3.34 -1.50 -14.53
CA ASP A 79 -3.62 -2.33 -15.68
C ASP A 79 -3.22 -3.77 -15.33
N PRO A 80 -4.18 -4.71 -15.24
CA PRO A 80 -3.88 -6.06 -14.77
C PRO A 80 -2.85 -6.80 -15.62
N VAL A 81 -2.87 -6.58 -16.93
CA VAL A 81 -1.92 -7.24 -17.85
C VAL A 81 -0.51 -6.72 -17.62
N THR A 82 -0.35 -5.42 -17.53
CA THR A 82 0.95 -4.78 -17.29
C THR A 82 1.54 -5.25 -15.95
N THR A 83 0.75 -5.30 -14.90
CA THR A 83 1.18 -5.77 -13.58
C THR A 83 1.63 -7.22 -13.64
N ALA A 84 0.84 -8.08 -14.30
CA ALA A 84 1.19 -9.49 -14.45
C ALA A 84 2.51 -9.67 -15.20
N GLU A 85 2.69 -8.94 -16.30
CA GLU A 85 3.95 -8.99 -17.07
C GLU A 85 5.15 -8.55 -16.24
N LYS A 86 4.98 -7.51 -15.44
CA LYS A 86 6.05 -6.95 -14.61
C LYS A 86 6.54 -7.95 -13.56
N TYR A 87 5.64 -8.73 -12.99
CA TYR A 87 5.95 -9.60 -11.85
C TYR A 87 5.87 -11.09 -12.14
N SER A 88 5.53 -11.49 -13.36
CA SER A 88 5.31 -12.91 -13.72
C SER A 88 6.54 -13.81 -13.51
N LYS A 89 7.74 -13.23 -13.58
CA LYS A 89 9.00 -13.97 -13.42
C LYS A 89 9.63 -13.82 -12.05
N GLN A 90 8.98 -13.06 -11.16
CA GLN A 90 9.49 -12.84 -9.81
C GLN A 90 9.18 -14.05 -8.94
N SER A 91 10.18 -14.51 -8.17
CA SER A 91 9.95 -15.58 -7.18
C SER A 91 9.12 -15.06 -6.02
N PHE A 92 8.43 -15.96 -5.32
CA PHE A 92 7.68 -15.59 -4.13
C PHE A 92 8.59 -15.05 -3.03
N VAL A 93 9.76 -15.64 -2.86
CA VAL A 93 10.74 -15.18 -1.86
C VAL A 93 11.16 -13.74 -2.13
N ASP A 94 11.45 -13.40 -3.39
CA ASP A 94 11.82 -12.04 -3.75
C ASP A 94 10.63 -11.07 -3.61
N ALA A 95 9.45 -11.51 -4.00
CA ALA A 95 8.24 -10.70 -3.87
C ALA A 95 7.95 -10.35 -2.41
N ARG A 96 8.07 -11.33 -1.52
CA ARG A 96 7.90 -11.15 -0.08
C ARG A 96 8.93 -10.17 0.48
N ALA A 97 10.20 -10.34 0.12
CA ALA A 97 11.27 -9.47 0.59
C ALA A 97 11.03 -8.02 0.14
N LYS A 98 10.61 -7.82 -1.11
CA LYS A 98 10.31 -6.48 -1.63
C LYS A 98 9.12 -5.83 -0.94
N LEU A 99 8.07 -6.59 -0.67
CA LEU A 99 6.90 -6.05 0.05
C LEU A 99 7.28 -5.63 1.46
N MET A 100 8.01 -6.47 2.19
CA MET A 100 8.43 -6.13 3.54
C MET A 100 9.34 -4.90 3.55
N ALA A 101 10.28 -4.80 2.61
CA ALA A 101 11.15 -3.64 2.49
C ALA A 101 10.37 -2.36 2.13
N SER A 102 9.39 -2.47 1.24
CA SER A 102 8.51 -1.36 0.88
C SER A 102 7.74 -0.85 2.10
N ARG A 103 7.18 -1.77 2.87
CA ARG A 103 6.38 -1.42 4.05
C ARG A 103 7.24 -0.82 5.16
N GLU A 104 8.44 -1.31 5.34
CA GLU A 104 9.40 -0.73 6.29
C GLU A 104 9.79 0.69 5.88
N SER A 105 9.99 0.93 4.58
CA SER A 105 10.26 2.27 4.05
C SER A 105 9.10 3.22 4.30
N MET A 106 7.88 2.76 4.11
CA MET A 106 6.68 3.56 4.38
C MET A 106 6.60 3.94 5.86
N VAL A 107 6.79 2.98 6.74
CA VAL A 107 6.75 3.22 8.19
C VAL A 107 7.85 4.20 8.61
N SER A 108 9.05 4.05 8.07
CA SER A 108 10.16 4.97 8.35
C SER A 108 9.82 6.39 7.91
N TYR A 109 9.26 6.54 6.72
CA TYR A 109 8.81 7.85 6.22
C TYR A 109 7.77 8.48 7.15
N LEU A 110 6.74 7.73 7.51
CA LEU A 110 5.66 8.21 8.38
C LEU A 110 6.17 8.58 9.77
N LYS A 111 7.07 7.78 10.29
CA LYS A 111 7.67 7.98 11.61
C LYS A 111 8.44 9.30 11.73
N ASN A 112 9.01 9.76 10.62
CA ASN A 112 9.77 11.00 10.56
C ASN A 112 8.91 12.25 10.30
N LEU A 113 7.61 12.09 10.09
CA LEU A 113 6.71 13.23 9.92
C LEU A 113 6.39 13.86 11.28
N SER A 114 6.35 15.19 11.30
CA SER A 114 5.86 15.93 12.48
C SER A 114 4.35 15.78 12.60
N THR A 115 3.79 16.11 13.75
CA THR A 115 2.34 16.13 13.97
C THR A 115 1.65 17.02 12.94
N THR A 116 2.25 18.18 12.64
CA THR A 116 1.71 19.09 11.62
C THR A 116 1.72 18.45 10.24
N GLU A 117 2.82 17.81 9.84
CA GLU A 117 2.90 17.13 8.54
C GLU A 117 1.89 16.01 8.41
N ARG A 118 1.64 15.25 9.48
CA ARG A 118 0.63 14.19 9.49
C ARG A 118 -0.79 14.71 9.28
N SER A 119 -1.02 15.99 9.56
CA SER A 119 -2.32 16.63 9.36
C SER A 119 -2.50 17.19 7.95
N ALA A 120 -1.50 17.08 7.08
CA ALA A 120 -1.63 17.51 5.69
C ALA A 120 -2.82 16.82 5.04
N THR A 121 -3.60 17.59 4.28
CA THR A 121 -4.90 17.15 3.77
C THR A 121 -4.92 16.95 2.27
N ALA A 122 -5.88 16.16 1.84
CA ALA A 122 -6.27 16.02 0.44
C ALA A 122 -7.77 15.76 0.40
N GLU A 123 -8.36 15.94 -0.77
CA GLU A 123 -9.75 15.57 -1.00
C GLU A 123 -9.78 14.35 -1.90
N HIS A 124 -10.37 13.26 -1.41
CA HIS A 124 -10.54 12.03 -2.16
C HIS A 124 -11.98 11.94 -2.65
N ARG A 125 -12.15 11.61 -3.90
CA ARG A 125 -13.48 11.53 -4.53
C ARG A 125 -14.44 10.60 -3.77
N THR A 126 -13.90 9.50 -3.22
CA THR A 126 -14.70 8.51 -2.47
C THR A 126 -14.76 8.81 -0.98
N PHE A 127 -13.63 9.18 -0.37
CA PHE A 127 -13.51 9.31 1.09
C PHE A 127 -13.72 10.74 1.62
N GLY A 128 -13.81 11.72 0.72
CA GLY A 128 -13.92 13.12 1.12
C GLY A 128 -12.59 13.69 1.62
N LEU A 129 -12.64 14.56 2.62
CA LEU A 129 -11.43 15.16 3.18
C LEU A 129 -10.67 14.14 4.01
N ILE A 130 -9.40 13.96 3.68
CA ILE A 130 -8.52 13.00 4.35
C ILE A 130 -7.23 13.70 4.78
N THR A 131 -6.58 13.14 5.79
CA THR A 131 -5.23 13.55 6.20
C THR A 131 -4.27 12.40 5.95
N ILE A 132 -2.96 12.67 5.98
CA ILE A 132 -1.95 11.60 5.90
C ILE A 132 -2.23 10.57 7.00
N GLU A 133 -2.47 11.03 8.23
CA GLU A 133 -2.74 10.13 9.35
C GLU A 133 -4.00 9.28 9.13
N SER A 134 -5.08 9.87 8.61
CA SER A 134 -6.32 9.13 8.38
C SER A 134 -6.19 8.11 7.23
N MET A 135 -5.26 8.32 6.31
CA MET A 135 -5.01 7.37 5.22
C MET A 135 -4.46 6.03 5.71
N LEU A 136 -3.86 5.98 6.90
CA LEU A 136 -3.33 4.72 7.43
C LEU A 136 -4.42 3.66 7.56
N GLN A 137 -5.61 4.06 8.00
CA GLN A 137 -6.74 3.14 8.08
C GLN A 137 -7.20 2.66 6.69
N VAL A 138 -7.16 3.55 5.69
CA VAL A 138 -7.47 3.17 4.29
C VAL A 138 -6.50 2.10 3.79
N ILE A 139 -5.21 2.27 4.09
CA ILE A 139 -4.18 1.30 3.70
C ILE A 139 -4.42 -0.05 4.38
N LEU A 140 -4.71 -0.04 5.69
CA LEU A 140 -4.98 -1.25 6.45
C LEU A 140 -6.23 -1.97 5.94
N ASP A 141 -7.27 -1.23 5.59
CA ASP A 141 -8.48 -1.80 5.01
C ASP A 141 -8.22 -2.43 3.65
N HIS A 142 -7.41 -1.79 2.82
CA HIS A 142 -6.99 -2.33 1.53
C HIS A 142 -6.19 -3.63 1.69
N ASP A 143 -5.25 -3.65 2.63
CA ASP A 143 -4.49 -4.86 2.95
C ASP A 143 -5.41 -6.00 3.36
N LYS A 144 -6.41 -5.69 4.18
CA LYS A 144 -7.37 -6.69 4.64
C LYS A 144 -8.22 -7.25 3.50
N GLU A 145 -8.58 -6.44 2.52
CA GLU A 145 -9.28 -6.89 1.33
C GLU A 145 -8.46 -7.94 0.57
N HIS A 146 -7.14 -7.71 0.45
CA HIS A 146 -6.26 -8.69 -0.19
C HIS A 146 -6.16 -10.00 0.60
N GLN A 147 -6.18 -9.94 1.93
CA GLN A 147 -6.19 -11.15 2.75
C GLN A 147 -7.47 -11.95 2.57
N VAL A 148 -8.61 -11.27 2.57
CA VAL A 148 -9.93 -11.92 2.47
C VAL A 148 -10.15 -12.55 1.09
N SER A 149 -9.64 -11.95 0.03
CA SER A 149 -9.80 -12.47 -1.33
C SER A 149 -9.13 -13.83 -1.54
N LEU A 150 -8.30 -14.27 -0.59
CA LEU A 150 -7.59 -15.56 -0.64
C LEU A 150 -8.33 -16.67 0.12
N LEU A 151 -9.36 -16.33 0.82
CA LEU A 151 -10.18 -17.29 1.52
C LEU A 151 -11.32 -17.73 0.63
#